data_e46a0c112ef49f834e65f9abc60efd36
#
_entry.id   e46a0c112ef49f834e65f9abc60efd36
#
_cell.length_a   1.000
_cell.length_b   1.000
_cell.length_c   1.000
_cell.angle_alpha   90.00
_cell.angle_beta   90.00
_cell.angle_gamma   90.00
#
_symmetry.space_group_name_H-M   'P 1'
#
loop_
_entity.id
_entity.type
_entity.pdbx_description
1 polymer ?
#
loop_
_entity_poly.entity_id
_entity_poly.type
_entity_poly.pdbx_seq_one_letter_code
_entity_poly.pdbx_strand_id
1 'polypeptide(L)'
;MAKLNKAARGKHRWIGFEISMTEISRSKCENIFSKTLSNLNWRLFDLNISDNVSKGIVKVPLEDYENAILLINNNEYLETLTSSGKIRLVRERLKLK
;
A
#
# COMPACT_ATOMS: atom_id res chain seq x y z
N MET A 1 12.40 21.74 -17.57
CA MET A 1 11.99 21.28 -17.33
C MET A 1 11.10 21.14 -17.26
N ALA A 2 11.15 20.71 -17.57
CA ALA A 2 10.07 20.65 -17.54
C ALA A 2 9.58 20.55 -16.49
N LYS A 3 9.21 21.01 -16.30
CA LYS A 3 8.75 20.94 -15.30
C LYS A 3 7.83 20.02 -15.23
N LEU A 4 7.87 19.20 -14.40
CA LEU A 4 6.87 18.36 -14.16
C LEU A 4 5.71 19.11 -13.99
N ASN A 5 4.68 18.74 -14.58
CA ASN A 5 3.49 19.44 -14.35
C ASN A 5 2.94 19.03 -13.04
N LYS A 6 2.10 19.83 -12.45
CA LYS A 6 1.56 19.59 -11.15
C LYS A 6 0.74 18.36 -11.11
N ALA A 7 0.03 18.07 -12.16
CA ALA A 7 -0.81 16.89 -12.17
C ALA A 7 0.02 15.64 -12.02
N ALA A 8 1.14 15.57 -12.72
CA ALA A 8 1.99 14.41 -12.62
C ALA A 8 2.56 14.25 -11.22
N ARG A 9 2.98 15.35 -10.62
CA ARG A 9 3.55 15.27 -9.29
C ARG A 9 2.54 14.88 -8.24
N GLY A 10 1.29 15.25 -8.46
CA GLY A 10 0.28 14.98 -7.46
C GLY A 10 -0.39 13.65 -7.56
N LYS A 11 -0.02 12.83 -8.54
CA LYS A 11 -0.73 11.57 -8.74
C LYS A 11 -0.18 10.48 -7.88
N HIS A 12 -1.09 9.68 -7.36
CA HIS A 12 -0.73 8.55 -6.52
C HIS A 12 -1.61 7.38 -6.83
N ARG A 13 -1.26 6.24 -6.26
CA ARG A 13 -2.11 5.07 -6.27
C ARG A 13 -2.26 4.58 -4.85
N TRP A 14 -3.46 4.16 -4.54
CA TRP A 14 -3.80 3.58 -3.25
C TRP A 14 -3.89 2.09 -3.46
N ILE A 15 -3.04 1.33 -2.77
CA ILE A 15 -2.97 -0.11 -2.95
C ILE A 15 -3.56 -0.78 -1.72
N GLY A 16 -4.60 -1.59 -1.95
CA GLY A 16 -5.16 -2.41 -0.88
C GLY A 16 -4.37 -3.70 -0.81
N PHE A 17 -3.97 -4.09 0.38
CA PHE A 17 -3.16 -5.28 0.57
C PHE A 17 -3.67 -6.09 1.73
N GLU A 18 -3.25 -7.36 1.77
CA GLU A 18 -3.46 -8.14 2.97
C GLU A 18 -2.10 -8.65 3.44
N ILE A 19 -2.00 -8.83 4.75
CA ILE A 19 -0.78 -9.34 5.35
C ILE A 19 -1.16 -10.53 6.22
N SER A 20 -0.56 -11.67 5.93
CA SER A 20 -0.90 -12.94 6.58
C SER A 20 0.08 -13.21 7.70
N MET A 21 -0.17 -12.60 8.84
CA MET A 21 0.66 -12.77 10.00
C MET A 21 -0.19 -12.65 11.24
N THR A 22 0.16 -13.41 12.26
CA THR A 22 -0.49 -13.25 13.55
C THR A 22 0.19 -12.10 14.29
N GLU A 23 -0.51 -11.53 15.24
CA GLU A 23 0.06 -10.51 16.11
C GLU A 23 0.65 -9.34 15.36
N ILE A 24 -0.02 -8.93 14.31
CA ILE A 24 0.44 -7.77 13.56
C ILE A 24 0.06 -6.50 14.32
N SER A 25 0.85 -5.46 14.19
CA SER A 25 0.50 -4.14 14.71
C SER A 25 0.87 -3.13 13.64
N ARG A 26 0.46 -1.89 13.83
CA ARG A 26 0.80 -0.87 12.85
C ARG A 26 2.30 -0.67 12.75
N SER A 27 2.97 -0.65 13.90
CA SER A 27 4.42 -0.54 13.91
C SER A 27 5.10 -1.67 13.16
N LYS A 28 4.63 -2.89 13.40
CA LYS A 28 5.21 -4.04 12.76
C LYS A 28 4.97 -4.00 11.26
N CYS A 29 3.77 -3.59 10.86
CA CYS A 29 3.43 -3.45 9.46
C CYS A 29 4.31 -2.41 8.79
N GLU A 30 4.53 -1.28 9.46
CA GLU A 30 5.39 -0.24 8.93
C GLU A 30 6.82 -0.72 8.77
N ASN A 31 7.30 -1.52 9.72
CA ASN A 31 8.63 -2.09 9.60
C ASN A 31 8.76 -3.00 8.39
N ILE A 32 7.72 -3.80 8.15
CA ILE A 32 7.72 -4.70 7.00
C ILE A 32 7.76 -3.90 5.70
N PHE A 33 6.95 -2.85 5.61
CA PHE A 33 6.94 -2.02 4.41
C PHE A 33 8.24 -1.23 4.26
N SER A 34 8.85 -0.83 5.35
CA SER A 34 10.14 -0.16 5.27
C SER A 34 11.18 -1.01 4.58
N LYS A 35 11.12 -2.31 4.79
CA LYS A 35 12.05 -3.21 4.13
C LYS A 35 11.60 -3.56 2.73
N THR A 36 10.31 -3.79 2.57
CA THR A 36 9.75 -4.22 1.29
C THR A 36 9.81 -3.12 0.25
N LEU A 37 9.50 -1.91 0.63
CA LEU A 37 9.48 -0.77 -0.28
C LEU A 37 10.56 0.25 0.06
N SER A 38 11.74 -0.24 0.42
CA SER A 38 12.78 0.62 1.00
C SER A 38 13.21 1.76 0.10
N ASN A 39 13.14 1.58 -1.21
CA ASN A 39 13.59 2.62 -2.13
C ASN A 39 12.47 3.46 -2.70
N LEU A 40 11.24 3.24 -2.22
CA LEU A 40 10.09 3.95 -2.75
C LEU A 40 9.51 4.88 -1.71
N ASN A 41 8.76 5.86 -2.17
CA ASN A 41 8.00 6.71 -1.28
C ASN A 41 6.67 6.04 -1.02
N TRP A 42 6.42 5.68 0.22
CA TRP A 42 5.18 5.00 0.56
C TRP A 42 4.65 5.54 1.87
N ARG A 43 3.36 5.35 2.08
CA ARG A 43 2.75 5.78 3.31
C ARG A 43 1.60 4.85 3.64
N LEU A 44 1.61 4.32 4.85
CA LEU A 44 0.56 3.43 5.31
C LEU A 44 -0.61 4.26 5.81
N PHE A 45 -1.80 3.96 5.34
CA PHE A 45 -2.99 4.70 5.74
C PHE A 45 -3.88 3.86 6.63
N ASP A 46 -4.69 3.01 6.05
CA ASP A 46 -5.62 2.22 6.83
C ASP A 46 -5.00 0.88 7.18
N LEU A 47 -5.30 0.36 8.34
CA LEU A 47 -4.89 -0.97 8.72
C LEU A 47 -5.96 -1.57 9.60
N ASN A 48 -6.61 -2.62 9.10
CA ASN A 48 -7.65 -3.32 9.82
C ASN A 48 -7.07 -4.63 10.29
N ILE A 49 -6.77 -4.70 11.57
CA ILE A 49 -6.06 -5.84 12.14
C ILE A 49 -7.04 -6.95 12.53
N SER A 50 -6.73 -8.15 12.11
CA SER A 50 -7.48 -9.34 12.48
C SER A 50 -6.51 -10.41 12.93
N ASP A 51 -7.06 -11.53 13.38
CA ASP A 51 -6.24 -12.55 14.03
C ASP A 51 -5.14 -13.11 13.15
N ASN A 52 -5.47 -13.51 11.93
CA ASN A 52 -4.51 -14.17 11.07
C ASN A 52 -4.19 -13.42 9.81
N VAL A 53 -5.11 -12.61 9.34
CA VAL A 53 -4.95 -11.86 8.12
C VAL A 53 -5.47 -10.46 8.34
N SER A 54 -4.60 -9.49 8.15
CA SER A 54 -5.00 -8.09 8.28
C SER A 54 -4.99 -7.44 6.92
N LYS A 55 -5.80 -6.41 6.74
CA LYS A 55 -5.89 -5.70 5.48
C LYS A 55 -5.60 -4.23 5.70
N GLY A 56 -5.03 -3.61 4.69
CA GLY A 56 -4.73 -2.20 4.83
C GLY A 56 -4.56 -1.55 3.49
N ILE A 57 -4.20 -0.28 3.53
CA ILE A 57 -4.01 0.53 2.34
C ILE A 57 -2.70 1.27 2.46
N VAL A 58 -1.89 1.20 1.40
CA VAL A 58 -0.65 1.94 1.32
C VAL A 58 -0.72 2.83 0.09
N LYS A 59 -0.21 4.05 0.23
CA LYS A 59 -0.20 5.03 -0.84
C LYS A 59 1.20 5.11 -1.41
N VAL A 60 1.32 5.11 -2.74
CA VAL A 60 2.61 5.30 -3.40
C VAL A 60 2.42 6.28 -4.54
N PRO A 61 3.48 6.99 -4.94
CA PRO A 61 3.39 7.84 -6.12
C PRO A 61 3.12 6.99 -7.35
N LEU A 62 2.43 7.58 -8.32
CA LEU A 62 2.10 6.86 -9.53
C LEU A 62 3.34 6.28 -10.22
N GLU A 63 4.43 7.01 -10.19
CA GLU A 63 5.66 6.56 -10.84
C GLU A 63 6.24 5.31 -10.19
N ASP A 64 5.92 5.06 -8.93
CA ASP A 64 6.42 3.90 -8.20
C ASP A 64 5.42 2.74 -8.16
N TYR A 65 4.26 2.93 -8.75
CA TYR A 65 3.15 1.99 -8.59
C TYR A 65 3.49 0.58 -9.03
N GLU A 66 4.03 0.42 -10.22
CA GLU A 66 4.30 -0.92 -10.74
C GLU A 66 5.36 -1.63 -9.93
N ASN A 67 6.40 -0.89 -9.54
CA ASN A 67 7.43 -1.47 -8.69
C ASN A 67 6.88 -1.86 -7.33
N ALA A 68 6.02 -1.03 -6.78
CA ALA A 68 5.42 -1.32 -5.48
C ALA A 68 4.60 -2.62 -5.54
N ILE A 69 3.80 -2.78 -6.59
CA ILE A 69 3.02 -4.01 -6.76
C ILE A 69 3.93 -5.24 -6.80
N LEU A 70 5.00 -5.15 -7.58
CA LEU A 70 5.92 -6.28 -7.67
C LEU A 70 6.59 -6.59 -6.35
N LEU A 71 7.05 -5.57 -5.66
CA LEU A 71 7.75 -5.77 -4.39
C LEU A 71 6.83 -6.33 -3.32
N ILE A 72 5.60 -5.82 -3.26
CA ILE A 72 4.65 -6.31 -2.27
C ILE A 72 4.34 -7.78 -2.54
N ASN A 73 4.09 -8.14 -3.79
CA ASN A 73 3.73 -9.52 -4.12
C ASN A 73 4.91 -10.48 -4.03
N ASN A 74 6.13 -9.96 -4.01
CA ASN A 74 7.29 -10.80 -3.78
C ASN A 74 7.50 -11.14 -2.31
N ASN A 75 6.85 -10.43 -1.42
CA ASN A 75 6.95 -10.69 0.01
C ASN A 75 6.00 -11.83 0.36
N GLU A 76 6.51 -12.85 1.03
CA GLU A 76 5.69 -14.05 1.26
C GLU A 76 4.51 -13.80 2.18
N TYR A 77 4.52 -12.72 2.95
CA TYR A 77 3.41 -12.41 3.85
C TYR A 77 2.44 -11.39 3.29
N LEU A 78 2.76 -10.77 2.17
CA LEU A 78 1.97 -9.69 1.61
C LEU A 78 1.37 -10.07 0.27
N GLU A 79 0.18 -9.51 0.01
CA GLU A 79 -0.45 -9.72 -1.28
C GLU A 79 -1.29 -8.48 -1.60
N THR A 80 -1.20 -7.98 -2.84
CA THR A 80 -2.04 -6.87 -3.25
C THR A 80 -3.41 -7.40 -3.60
N LEU A 81 -4.45 -6.67 -3.21
CA LEU A 81 -5.83 -7.07 -3.45
C LEU A 81 -6.50 -6.19 -4.50
N THR A 82 -6.25 -4.89 -4.45
CA THR A 82 -6.87 -3.95 -5.36
C THR A 82 -6.08 -2.67 -5.34
N SER A 83 -6.31 -1.80 -6.30
CA SER A 83 -5.67 -0.50 -6.29
C SER A 83 -6.55 0.49 -7.06
N SER A 84 -6.37 1.76 -6.75
CA SER A 84 -7.14 2.80 -7.41
C SER A 84 -6.46 4.14 -7.19
N GLY A 85 -6.83 5.12 -7.99
CA GLY A 85 -6.39 6.48 -7.78
C GLY A 85 -7.18 7.19 -6.68
N LYS A 86 -8.18 6.52 -6.11
CA LYS A 86 -9.01 7.10 -5.06
C LYS A 86 -9.09 6.14 -3.89
N ILE A 87 -8.72 6.64 -2.72
CA ILE A 87 -8.72 5.80 -1.53
C ILE A 87 -10.12 5.29 -1.18
N ARG A 88 -11.13 6.10 -1.48
CA ARG A 88 -12.50 5.69 -1.17
C ARG A 88 -12.87 4.39 -1.87
N LEU A 89 -12.44 4.23 -3.13
CA LEU A 89 -12.74 3.03 -3.87
C LEU A 89 -12.04 1.81 -3.29
N VAL A 90 -10.80 2.00 -2.86
CA VAL A 90 -10.07 0.89 -2.25
C VAL A 90 -10.73 0.49 -0.95
N ARG A 91 -11.14 1.47 -0.14
CA ARG A 91 -11.84 1.17 1.10
C ARG A 91 -13.10 0.37 0.87
N GLU A 92 -13.87 0.75 -0.17
CA GLU A 92 -15.09 0.03 -0.50
C GLU A 92 -14.81 -1.40 -0.91
N ARG A 93 -13.79 -1.59 -1.73
CA ARG A 93 -13.45 -2.92 -2.22
C ARG A 93 -12.95 -3.83 -1.12
N LEU A 94 -12.21 -3.27 -0.17
CA LEU A 94 -11.73 -4.04 0.97
C LEU A 94 -12.77 -4.13 2.07
N LYS A 95 -13.83 -3.36 1.99
CA LYS A 95 -14.87 -3.28 3.01
C LYS A 95 -14.34 -2.79 4.33
N LEU A 96 -13.40 -1.87 4.27
CA LEU A 96 -12.88 -1.23 5.46
C LEU A 96 -13.80 -0.10 5.87
N LYS A 97 -13.83 0.19 7.14
CA LYS A 97 -14.70 1.25 7.63
C LYS A 97 -13.93 2.43 8.13
#